data_0ac25dec0d308fd27631224574d0922a
#
_entry.id   0ac25dec0d308fd27631224574d0922a
#
_cell.length_a   1.000
_cell.length_b   1.000
_cell.length_c   1.000
_cell.angle_alpha   90.00
_cell.angle_beta   90.00
_cell.angle_gamma   90.00
#
_symmetry.space_group_name_H-M   'P 1'
#
loop_
_entity.id
_entity.type
_entity.pdbx_description
1 polymer ?
#
loop_
_entity_poly.entity_id
_entity_poly.type
_entity_poly.pdbx_seq_one_letter_code
_entity_poly.pdbx_strand_id
1 'polypeptide(L)'
;MKITRFWIIVWATISHLDARTYVVSPQGNDANSGTFEKPIQTISSGARRAQPGDTVLVQGGVYRERITPMRGGLPEMPITYRAENGKRVLIKGSETWKPKWRKEGKGIYSAKPDDHLFDDRSFEYLDHYNPFKVLLSSTPYRREGKKEAERKEEGDNRFGETDDDIAYTCGQIIVNDLPWMEVPLQEELASKAWWYDQKTERIWIHFGGLIPEEQNIEITTRRRLFAPVQRGLGHIVVEGFIFEHCGNQYPTNFWKEDKYAQKGAIGLEAGYHWIIRNNLVRYAKTTAIDCGRVDGNTPYNGYSHDNLIEGNYFIDNGSAGILSYGSKNLIIRNNVILRNNTLNFFGKKRWEHGGIKCHHLKNGRIEGNYIARNSYSPGIWLDNEFPGSRINRNIIHHNGTHGIFLE
;
A
#
# COMPACT_ATOMS: atom_id res chain seq x y z
N MET A 1 48.14 -46.90 -23.84
CA MET A 1 46.68 -46.69 -23.81
C MET A 1 46.43 -45.19 -23.79
N LYS A 2 46.06 -44.56 -24.93
CA LYS A 2 45.84 -43.13 -25.04
C LYS A 2 44.36 -42.86 -24.74
N ILE A 3 44.07 -42.11 -23.68
CA ILE A 3 42.71 -41.66 -23.28
C ILE A 3 42.44 -40.35 -24.02
N THR A 4 41.58 -40.39 -25.02
CA THR A 4 41.10 -39.23 -25.76
C THR A 4 39.98 -38.60 -24.92
N ARG A 5 40.19 -37.40 -24.37
CA ARG A 5 39.15 -36.62 -23.68
C ARG A 5 38.25 -35.94 -24.73
N PHE A 6 37.01 -36.33 -24.79
CA PHE A 6 35.98 -35.61 -25.54
C PHE A 6 35.47 -34.44 -24.67
N TRP A 7 35.63 -33.22 -25.18
CA TRP A 7 34.96 -32.05 -24.65
C TRP A 7 33.58 -31.91 -25.30
N ILE A 8 32.51 -32.07 -24.52
CA ILE A 8 31.15 -31.76 -24.97
C ILE A 8 30.97 -30.25 -24.71
N ILE A 9 30.97 -29.45 -25.79
CA ILE A 9 30.60 -28.05 -25.75
C ILE A 9 29.06 -28.01 -25.79
N VAL A 10 28.43 -27.77 -24.65
CA VAL A 10 26.99 -27.49 -24.58
C VAL A 10 26.79 -26.04 -24.98
N TRP A 11 26.32 -25.83 -26.19
CA TRP A 11 25.81 -24.54 -26.63
C TRP A 11 24.48 -24.30 -25.91
N ALA A 12 24.49 -23.51 -24.81
CA ALA A 12 23.28 -22.94 -24.27
C ALA A 12 22.77 -21.92 -25.31
N THR A 13 21.73 -22.25 -26.02
CA THR A 13 20.97 -21.27 -26.81
C THR A 13 20.33 -20.29 -25.80
N ILE A 14 20.96 -19.12 -25.68
CA ILE A 14 20.31 -17.96 -25.02
C ILE A 14 19.18 -17.58 -25.98
N SER A 15 17.98 -18.07 -25.74
CA SER A 15 16.78 -17.51 -26.37
C SER A 15 16.73 -16.04 -25.96
N HIS A 16 16.95 -15.13 -26.89
CA HIS A 16 16.64 -13.72 -26.69
C HIS A 16 15.15 -13.64 -26.37
N LEU A 17 14.81 -13.37 -25.11
CA LEU A 17 13.49 -12.99 -24.75
C LEU A 17 13.28 -11.56 -25.30
N ASP A 18 12.62 -11.48 -26.46
CA ASP A 18 12.22 -10.19 -27.00
C ASP A 18 11.25 -9.54 -26.00
N ALA A 19 11.63 -8.37 -25.51
CA ALA A 19 10.82 -7.60 -24.58
C ALA A 19 9.45 -7.27 -25.20
N ARG A 20 8.38 -7.62 -24.54
CA ARG A 20 7.00 -7.40 -24.98
C ARG A 20 6.34 -6.26 -24.24
N THR A 21 5.41 -5.60 -24.92
CA THR A 21 4.50 -4.65 -24.27
C THR A 21 3.10 -5.24 -24.26
N TYR A 22 2.57 -5.44 -23.03
CA TYR A 22 1.16 -5.79 -22.82
C TYR A 22 0.36 -4.52 -22.57
N VAL A 23 -0.51 -4.19 -23.49
CA VAL A 23 -1.41 -3.03 -23.38
C VAL A 23 -2.64 -3.43 -22.59
N VAL A 24 -2.93 -2.64 -21.55
CA VAL A 24 -4.08 -2.80 -20.67
C VAL A 24 -5.06 -1.63 -20.88
N SER A 25 -6.33 -1.92 -21.04
CA SER A 25 -7.39 -0.92 -21.22
C SER A 25 -8.66 -1.32 -20.47
N PRO A 26 -9.41 -0.40 -19.86
CA PRO A 26 -10.71 -0.73 -19.25
C PRO A 26 -11.72 -1.33 -20.24
N GLN A 27 -11.54 -1.06 -21.54
CA GLN A 27 -12.36 -1.60 -22.63
C GLN A 27 -11.79 -2.89 -23.24
N GLY A 28 -10.68 -3.39 -22.68
CA GLY A 28 -10.03 -4.62 -23.13
C GLY A 28 -10.76 -5.89 -22.71
N ASN A 29 -10.14 -7.00 -22.99
CA ASN A 29 -10.58 -8.33 -22.57
C ASN A 29 -9.37 -9.17 -22.21
N ASP A 30 -9.37 -9.82 -21.05
CA ASP A 30 -8.23 -10.62 -20.58
C ASP A 30 -7.96 -11.87 -21.43
N ALA A 31 -8.85 -12.25 -22.34
CA ALA A 31 -8.59 -13.28 -23.37
C ALA A 31 -7.76 -12.75 -24.55
N ASN A 32 -7.60 -11.44 -24.70
CA ASN A 32 -6.86 -10.83 -25.81
C ASN A 32 -5.33 -11.03 -25.66
N SER A 33 -4.61 -10.77 -26.76
CA SER A 33 -3.15 -10.89 -26.84
C SER A 33 -2.40 -9.83 -26.05
N GLY A 34 -3.01 -8.67 -25.77
CA GLY A 34 -2.39 -7.53 -25.10
C GLY A 34 -1.66 -6.58 -26.06
N THR A 35 -2.03 -6.55 -27.36
CA THR A 35 -1.56 -5.52 -28.30
C THR A 35 -2.41 -4.24 -28.20
N PHE A 36 -2.02 -3.16 -28.86
CA PHE A 36 -2.82 -1.94 -28.94
C PHE A 36 -4.21 -2.17 -29.53
N GLU A 37 -4.31 -3.04 -30.53
CA GLU A 37 -5.57 -3.38 -31.22
C GLU A 37 -6.43 -4.36 -30.41
N LYS A 38 -5.77 -5.18 -29.56
CA LYS A 38 -6.42 -6.20 -28.73
C LYS A 38 -5.86 -6.13 -27.29
N PRO A 39 -6.17 -5.03 -26.55
CA PRO A 39 -5.68 -4.86 -25.18
C PRO A 39 -6.34 -5.86 -24.23
N ILE A 40 -5.60 -6.20 -23.18
CA ILE A 40 -6.15 -6.92 -22.02
C ILE A 40 -6.94 -5.95 -21.14
N GLN A 41 -7.81 -6.48 -20.28
CA GLN A 41 -8.67 -5.64 -19.45
C GLN A 41 -8.03 -5.27 -18.11
N THR A 42 -7.36 -6.21 -17.46
CA THR A 42 -6.83 -6.01 -16.10
C THR A 42 -5.31 -5.93 -16.08
N ILE A 43 -4.79 -5.09 -15.20
CA ILE A 43 -3.34 -4.98 -14.95
C ILE A 43 -2.84 -6.29 -14.35
N SER A 44 -3.64 -6.95 -13.53
CA SER A 44 -3.36 -8.27 -12.96
C SER A 44 -3.15 -9.34 -14.02
N SER A 45 -3.90 -9.28 -15.13
CA SER A 45 -3.65 -10.16 -16.28
C SER A 45 -2.28 -9.89 -16.93
N GLY A 46 -1.91 -8.62 -17.05
CA GLY A 46 -0.57 -8.21 -17.47
C GLY A 46 0.51 -8.72 -16.53
N ALA A 47 0.31 -8.57 -15.23
CA ALA A 47 1.26 -9.03 -14.20
C ALA A 47 1.49 -10.55 -14.22
N ARG A 48 0.45 -11.33 -14.53
CA ARG A 48 0.59 -12.80 -14.69
C ARG A 48 1.42 -13.17 -15.93
N ARG A 49 1.32 -12.40 -17.01
CA ARG A 49 1.98 -12.69 -18.30
C ARG A 49 3.41 -12.18 -18.38
N ALA A 50 3.68 -11.02 -17.80
CA ALA A 50 4.95 -10.32 -17.92
C ALA A 50 6.14 -11.19 -17.54
N GLN A 51 7.17 -11.19 -18.37
CA GLN A 51 8.46 -11.84 -18.20
C GLN A 51 9.55 -10.77 -18.01
N PRO A 52 10.76 -11.11 -17.57
CA PRO A 52 11.87 -10.16 -17.51
C PRO A 52 12.06 -9.40 -18.83
N GLY A 53 12.11 -8.07 -18.72
CA GLY A 53 12.18 -7.14 -19.84
C GLY A 53 10.83 -6.62 -20.35
N ASP A 54 9.72 -7.25 -19.98
CA ASP A 54 8.40 -6.85 -20.45
C ASP A 54 7.88 -5.57 -19.81
N THR A 55 7.01 -4.90 -20.56
CA THR A 55 6.27 -3.72 -20.08
C THR A 55 4.76 -4.01 -20.04
N VAL A 56 4.13 -3.73 -18.92
CA VAL A 56 2.67 -3.65 -18.77
C VAL A 56 2.29 -2.18 -18.90
N LEU A 57 1.84 -1.77 -20.10
CA LEU A 57 1.45 -0.41 -20.43
C LEU A 57 -0.05 -0.23 -20.19
N VAL A 58 -0.39 0.66 -19.25
CA VAL A 58 -1.76 0.82 -18.78
C VAL A 58 -2.36 2.11 -19.33
N GLN A 59 -3.41 1.99 -20.11
CA GLN A 59 -4.12 3.12 -20.68
C GLN A 59 -4.97 3.87 -19.64
N GLY A 60 -5.31 5.12 -19.94
CA GLY A 60 -6.10 5.97 -19.05
C GLY A 60 -7.42 5.32 -18.62
N GLY A 61 -7.73 5.40 -17.32
CA GLY A 61 -8.95 4.84 -16.76
C GLY A 61 -8.89 4.56 -15.27
N VAL A 62 -9.96 3.97 -14.76
CA VAL A 62 -10.08 3.54 -13.36
C VAL A 62 -10.03 2.02 -13.33
N TYR A 63 -9.09 1.51 -12.54
CA TYR A 63 -8.86 0.08 -12.33
C TYR A 63 -9.12 -0.24 -10.86
N ARG A 64 -10.09 -1.10 -10.59
CA ARG A 64 -10.47 -1.52 -9.24
C ARG A 64 -9.94 -2.92 -9.01
N GLU A 65 -8.65 -2.99 -8.72
CA GLU A 65 -7.95 -4.25 -8.54
C GLU A 65 -6.73 -4.11 -7.62
N ARG A 66 -6.26 -5.22 -7.09
CA ARG A 66 -4.94 -5.34 -6.49
C ARG A 66 -4.00 -5.91 -7.53
N ILE A 67 -2.94 -5.19 -7.83
CA ILE A 67 -1.90 -5.65 -8.75
C ILE A 67 -0.88 -6.49 -7.98
N THR A 68 -0.69 -7.72 -8.43
CA THR A 68 0.20 -8.68 -7.78
C THR A 68 1.23 -9.17 -8.77
N PRO A 69 2.46 -8.62 -8.77
CA PRO A 69 3.56 -9.16 -9.56
C PRO A 69 3.81 -10.62 -9.20
N MET A 70 3.82 -11.49 -10.20
CA MET A 70 4.05 -12.93 -10.02
C MET A 70 5.54 -13.29 -10.04
N ARG A 71 6.35 -12.42 -10.61
CA ARG A 71 7.81 -12.57 -10.72
C ARG A 71 8.51 -11.24 -10.82
N GLY A 72 9.82 -11.25 -10.57
CA GLY A 72 10.70 -10.12 -10.81
C GLY A 72 11.29 -10.13 -12.21
N GLY A 73 11.96 -9.03 -12.57
CA GLY A 73 12.83 -8.93 -13.72
C GLY A 73 14.23 -9.48 -13.45
N LEU A 74 15.15 -9.13 -14.32
CA LEU A 74 16.59 -9.41 -14.22
C LEU A 74 17.37 -8.09 -14.31
N PRO A 75 18.65 -8.05 -13.94
CA PRO A 75 19.51 -6.91 -14.25
C PRO A 75 19.38 -6.56 -15.75
N GLU A 76 19.29 -5.27 -16.08
CA GLU A 76 19.08 -4.75 -17.45
C GLU A 76 17.74 -5.14 -18.12
N MET A 77 16.95 -6.04 -17.50
CA MET A 77 15.68 -6.52 -18.02
C MET A 77 14.58 -6.43 -16.93
N PRO A 78 14.28 -5.25 -16.37
CA PRO A 78 13.24 -5.10 -15.36
C PRO A 78 11.86 -5.40 -15.95
N ILE A 79 10.92 -5.82 -15.11
CA ILE A 79 9.50 -5.80 -15.47
C ILE A 79 8.97 -4.41 -15.16
N THR A 80 8.41 -3.73 -16.16
CA THR A 80 7.93 -2.37 -16.04
C THR A 80 6.41 -2.32 -16.06
N TYR A 81 5.81 -1.76 -15.01
CA TYR A 81 4.41 -1.37 -14.97
C TYR A 81 4.35 0.14 -15.14
N ARG A 82 3.69 0.59 -16.21
CA ARG A 82 3.72 2.00 -16.57
C ARG A 82 2.37 2.51 -17.03
N ALA A 83 1.96 3.65 -16.48
CA ALA A 83 0.82 4.39 -17.00
C ALA A 83 1.16 4.99 -18.38
N GLU A 84 0.18 5.03 -19.28
CA GLU A 84 0.31 5.69 -20.57
C GLU A 84 0.59 7.19 -20.37
N ASN A 85 1.59 7.70 -21.07
CA ASN A 85 2.05 9.10 -20.93
C ASN A 85 0.90 10.10 -21.14
N GLY A 86 0.80 11.06 -20.21
CA GLY A 86 -0.24 12.11 -20.26
C GLY A 86 -1.65 11.63 -19.93
N LYS A 87 -1.84 10.37 -19.56
CA LYS A 87 -3.13 9.82 -19.16
C LYS A 87 -3.22 9.63 -17.64
N ARG A 88 -4.43 9.77 -17.11
CA ARG A 88 -4.71 9.46 -15.71
C ARG A 88 -5.08 7.99 -15.59
N VAL A 89 -4.25 7.24 -14.88
CA VAL A 89 -4.48 5.82 -14.57
C VAL A 89 -4.66 5.71 -13.07
N LEU A 90 -5.89 5.44 -12.64
CA LEU A 90 -6.27 5.36 -11.24
C LEU A 90 -6.42 3.90 -10.82
N ILE A 91 -5.65 3.50 -9.81
CA ILE A 91 -5.77 2.21 -9.15
C ILE A 91 -6.50 2.43 -7.84
N LYS A 92 -7.73 1.93 -7.72
CA LYS A 92 -8.58 2.17 -6.55
C LYS A 92 -8.75 0.90 -5.70
N GLY A 93 -8.60 1.07 -4.40
CA GLY A 93 -8.92 0.04 -3.40
C GLY A 93 -10.38 0.03 -2.97
N SER A 94 -11.20 0.87 -3.57
CA SER A 94 -12.62 1.03 -3.29
C SER A 94 -13.49 0.51 -4.42
N GLU A 95 -14.74 0.18 -4.10
CA GLU A 95 -15.81 -0.11 -5.05
C GLU A 95 -16.92 0.93 -4.95
N THR A 96 -17.62 1.17 -6.05
CA THR A 96 -18.84 1.99 -6.03
C THR A 96 -19.90 1.30 -5.18
N TRP A 97 -20.51 2.02 -4.27
CA TRP A 97 -21.46 1.48 -3.32
C TRP A 97 -22.82 2.16 -3.44
N LYS A 98 -23.82 1.41 -3.85
CA LYS A 98 -25.21 1.85 -4.02
C LYS A 98 -26.15 0.96 -3.22
N PRO A 99 -26.12 1.04 -1.87
CA PRO A 99 -26.96 0.20 -1.04
C PRO A 99 -28.39 0.72 -0.97
N LYS A 100 -29.28 -0.07 -0.40
CA LYS A 100 -30.59 0.41 0.07
C LYS A 100 -30.40 1.14 1.39
N TRP A 101 -30.51 2.45 1.35
CA TRP A 101 -30.35 3.30 2.52
C TRP A 101 -31.57 3.19 3.46
N ARG A 102 -31.30 3.08 4.76
CA ARG A 102 -32.28 3.25 5.81
C ARG A 102 -32.07 4.63 6.44
N LYS A 103 -33.11 5.46 6.45
CA LYS A 103 -33.07 6.76 7.10
C LYS A 103 -33.21 6.60 8.61
N GLU A 104 -32.23 7.10 9.34
CA GLU A 104 -32.18 7.00 10.82
C GLU A 104 -32.60 8.32 11.49
N GLY A 105 -32.70 9.39 10.75
CA GLY A 105 -33.14 10.73 11.19
C GLY A 105 -32.11 11.83 10.90
N LYS A 106 -32.54 13.07 10.89
CA LYS A 106 -31.70 14.31 10.84
C LYS A 106 -30.46 14.22 9.90
N GLY A 107 -30.60 13.71 8.69
CA GLY A 107 -29.49 13.60 7.75
C GLY A 107 -28.59 12.37 7.97
N ILE A 108 -28.96 11.48 8.88
CA ILE A 108 -28.26 10.23 9.14
C ILE A 108 -28.93 9.08 8.38
N TYR A 109 -28.12 8.29 7.69
CA TYR A 109 -28.55 7.10 6.98
C TYR A 109 -27.64 5.93 7.34
N SER A 110 -28.17 4.72 7.27
CA SER A 110 -27.39 3.51 7.48
C SER A 110 -27.63 2.49 6.38
N ALA A 111 -26.58 1.72 6.08
CA ALA A 111 -26.69 0.58 5.18
C ALA A 111 -25.70 -0.52 5.57
N LYS A 112 -26.05 -1.77 5.24
CA LYS A 112 -25.14 -2.90 5.38
C LYS A 112 -24.47 -3.14 4.03
N PRO A 113 -23.14 -3.22 3.96
CA PRO A 113 -22.45 -3.64 2.75
C PRO A 113 -22.80 -5.10 2.41
N ASP A 114 -22.85 -5.41 1.12
CA ASP A 114 -22.92 -6.78 0.65
C ASP A 114 -21.54 -7.42 0.88
N ASP A 115 -21.50 -8.58 1.50
CA ASP A 115 -20.26 -9.27 1.86
C ASP A 115 -19.42 -9.66 0.63
N HIS A 116 -20.07 -9.93 -0.52
CA HIS A 116 -19.43 -10.21 -1.79
C HIS A 116 -18.59 -9.04 -2.36
N LEU A 117 -18.79 -7.82 -1.88
CA LEU A 117 -17.95 -6.68 -2.26
C LEU A 117 -16.49 -6.86 -1.78
N PHE A 118 -16.28 -7.69 -0.77
CA PHE A 118 -15.01 -7.89 -0.14
C PHE A 118 -14.23 -9.11 -0.65
N ASP A 119 -14.77 -9.80 -1.65
CA ASP A 119 -14.06 -10.88 -2.34
C ASP A 119 -13.11 -10.28 -3.36
N ASP A 120 -11.82 -10.26 -3.07
CA ASP A 120 -10.81 -9.83 -4.03
C ASP A 120 -10.49 -10.94 -5.03
N ARG A 121 -11.25 -10.94 -6.13
CA ARG A 121 -11.10 -11.92 -7.20
C ARG A 121 -9.92 -11.62 -8.14
N SER A 122 -9.29 -10.46 -8.00
CA SER A 122 -8.10 -10.12 -8.78
C SER A 122 -6.87 -10.92 -8.33
N PHE A 123 -7.01 -11.61 -7.21
CA PHE A 123 -5.95 -12.35 -6.55
C PHE A 123 -6.14 -13.86 -6.70
N GLU A 124 -5.04 -14.59 -7.00
CA GLU A 124 -5.05 -16.04 -7.21
C GLU A 124 -5.45 -16.83 -5.96
N TYR A 125 -5.32 -16.21 -4.79
CA TYR A 125 -5.82 -16.67 -3.51
C TYR A 125 -7.01 -15.80 -3.15
N LEU A 126 -8.21 -16.30 -3.21
CA LEU A 126 -9.44 -15.64 -2.78
C LEU A 126 -9.22 -14.98 -1.42
N ASP A 127 -8.83 -13.71 -1.43
CA ASP A 127 -8.67 -12.94 -0.21
C ASP A 127 -10.02 -12.28 0.11
N HIS A 128 -10.76 -12.91 1.00
CA HIS A 128 -11.95 -12.27 1.56
C HIS A 128 -11.50 -11.30 2.65
N TYR A 129 -11.51 -10.02 2.35
CA TYR A 129 -11.09 -8.97 3.26
C TYR A 129 -12.16 -7.91 3.43
N ASN A 130 -12.89 -7.96 4.53
CA ASN A 130 -13.80 -6.89 4.92
C ASN A 130 -13.09 -5.91 5.87
N PRO A 131 -12.61 -4.75 5.37
CA PRO A 131 -11.85 -3.79 6.17
C PRO A 131 -12.66 -3.18 7.31
N PHE A 132 -13.99 -3.19 7.26
CA PHE A 132 -14.85 -2.66 8.33
C PHE A 132 -14.91 -3.61 9.54
N LYS A 133 -14.64 -4.90 9.35
CA LYS A 133 -14.55 -5.89 10.44
C LYS A 133 -13.15 -5.99 11.06
N VAL A 134 -12.19 -5.24 10.54
CA VAL A 134 -10.79 -5.28 10.96
C VAL A 134 -10.45 -3.97 11.65
N LEU A 135 -10.08 -4.07 12.93
CA LEU A 135 -9.65 -2.90 13.70
C LEU A 135 -8.25 -2.44 13.27
N LEU A 136 -8.09 -1.13 13.16
CA LEU A 136 -6.88 -0.51 12.65
C LEU A 136 -5.66 -0.84 13.49
N SER A 137 -5.81 -0.80 14.80
CA SER A 137 -4.73 -0.95 15.78
C SER A 137 -4.52 -2.37 16.25
N SER A 138 -5.46 -3.25 15.99
CA SER A 138 -5.28 -4.65 16.36
C SER A 138 -4.10 -5.23 15.61
N THR A 139 -3.58 -6.32 16.09
CA THR A 139 -2.66 -7.18 15.38
C THR A 139 -3.43 -8.19 14.51
N PRO A 140 -4.16 -7.78 13.53
CA PRO A 140 -5.22 -8.56 12.90
C PRO A 140 -4.71 -9.51 11.84
N TYR A 141 -3.43 -9.41 11.48
CA TYR A 141 -2.76 -10.44 10.70
C TYR A 141 -2.31 -11.62 11.55
N ARG A 142 -2.69 -11.62 12.81
CA ARG A 142 -2.61 -12.83 13.60
C ARG A 142 -3.53 -13.84 12.97
N ARG A 143 -2.91 -14.80 12.34
CA ARG A 143 -3.41 -16.04 11.76
C ARG A 143 -4.92 -16.14 11.74
N GLU A 144 -5.50 -16.12 10.59
CA GLU A 144 -6.85 -16.63 10.38
C GLU A 144 -7.00 -17.94 11.18
N GLY A 145 -8.03 -18.03 12.01
CA GLY A 145 -8.34 -19.22 12.79
C GLY A 145 -7.87 -19.24 14.24
N LYS A 146 -7.12 -18.27 14.75
CA LYS A 146 -6.85 -18.22 16.20
C LYS A 146 -8.03 -17.69 17.00
N LYS A 147 -8.36 -18.37 18.09
CA LYS A 147 -9.42 -17.96 19.02
C LYS A 147 -9.06 -16.66 19.72
N GLU A 148 -10.07 -15.89 20.11
CA GLU A 148 -9.88 -14.57 20.75
C GLU A 148 -9.06 -14.63 22.05
N ALA A 149 -9.12 -15.74 22.79
CA ALA A 149 -8.29 -15.97 23.97
C ALA A 149 -6.79 -16.04 23.63
N GLU A 150 -6.44 -16.75 22.55
CA GLU A 150 -5.04 -16.84 22.07
C GLU A 150 -4.53 -15.51 21.54
N ARG A 151 -5.43 -14.64 21.09
CA ARG A 151 -5.11 -13.27 20.67
C ARG A 151 -4.75 -12.37 21.85
N LYS A 152 -5.36 -12.57 23.01
CA LYS A 152 -5.07 -11.82 24.23
C LYS A 152 -3.74 -12.22 24.87
N GLU A 153 -3.40 -13.51 24.84
CA GLU A 153 -2.12 -14.00 25.37
C GLU A 153 -0.89 -13.56 24.57
N GLU A 154 -1.05 -13.37 23.26
CA GLU A 154 -0.01 -12.85 22.39
C GLU A 154 0.00 -11.31 22.33
N GLY A 155 -0.88 -10.65 23.09
CA GLY A 155 -1.01 -9.20 23.16
C GLY A 155 0.29 -8.54 23.59
N ASP A 156 0.82 -7.68 22.74
CA ASP A 156 1.92 -6.83 23.13
C ASP A 156 1.39 -5.59 23.83
N ASN A 157 1.27 -5.69 25.14
CA ASN A 157 0.82 -4.61 26.01
C ASN A 157 1.82 -3.44 26.10
N ARG A 158 2.97 -3.49 25.39
CA ARG A 158 3.97 -2.43 25.42
C ARG A 158 3.50 -1.13 24.78
N PHE A 159 2.47 -1.18 23.94
CA PHE A 159 1.96 0.00 23.24
C PHE A 159 0.71 0.57 23.89
N GLY A 160 0.72 0.57 25.21
CA GLY A 160 -0.22 1.30 26.05
C GLY A 160 -1.60 1.45 25.43
N GLU A 161 -2.35 0.46 25.63
CA GLU A 161 -3.72 0.40 25.22
C GLU A 161 -4.45 1.63 25.75
N THR A 162 -4.78 2.52 24.87
CA THR A 162 -5.92 3.36 25.09
C THR A 162 -6.99 2.84 24.17
N ASP A 163 -8.14 2.56 24.72
CA ASP A 163 -9.32 2.08 24.01
C ASP A 163 -9.70 2.95 22.80
N ASP A 164 -9.26 4.20 22.77
CA ASP A 164 -9.55 5.21 21.76
C ASP A 164 -9.07 4.82 20.34
N ASP A 165 -8.02 4.02 20.22
CA ASP A 165 -7.45 3.63 18.92
C ASP A 165 -8.03 2.33 18.37
N ILE A 166 -8.68 1.56 19.23
CA ILE A 166 -9.25 0.23 18.88
C ILE A 166 -10.55 0.41 18.11
N ALA A 167 -11.19 1.55 18.25
CA ALA A 167 -12.50 1.82 17.66
C ALA A 167 -12.49 2.09 16.15
N TYR A 168 -11.34 2.48 15.58
CA TYR A 168 -11.23 2.71 14.14
C TYR A 168 -11.05 1.41 13.37
N THR A 169 -11.73 1.31 12.22
CA THR A 169 -11.62 0.18 11.31
C THR A 169 -10.56 0.43 10.23
N CYS A 170 -10.24 -0.57 9.41
CA CYS A 170 -9.45 -0.38 8.20
C CYS A 170 -10.31 0.15 7.02
N GLY A 171 -11.63 0.27 7.21
CA GLY A 171 -12.54 0.77 6.19
C GLY A 171 -12.40 2.26 5.93
N GLN A 172 -12.90 2.67 4.79
CA GLN A 172 -13.09 4.09 4.45
C GLN A 172 -14.39 4.25 3.66
N ILE A 173 -15.07 5.35 3.90
CA ILE A 173 -16.19 5.83 3.11
C ILE A 173 -15.71 7.04 2.32
N ILE A 174 -15.87 6.97 1.02
CA ILE A 174 -15.49 8.01 0.09
C ILE A 174 -16.75 8.59 -0.54
N VAL A 175 -16.94 9.89 -0.40
CA VAL A 175 -18.09 10.58 -1.00
C VAL A 175 -17.57 11.67 -1.93
N ASN A 176 -17.94 11.59 -3.21
CA ASN A 176 -17.50 12.49 -4.26
C ASN A 176 -15.95 12.64 -4.26
N ASP A 177 -15.26 11.49 -4.34
CA ASP A 177 -13.81 11.33 -4.37
C ASP A 177 -13.04 11.76 -3.11
N LEU A 178 -13.71 12.12 -2.02
CA LEU A 178 -13.07 12.51 -0.76
C LEU A 178 -13.40 11.50 0.35
N PRO A 179 -12.40 10.96 1.06
CA PRO A 179 -12.64 10.19 2.26
C PRO A 179 -13.31 11.04 3.35
N TRP A 180 -14.39 10.50 3.93
CA TRP A 180 -15.04 11.11 5.08
C TRP A 180 -14.49 10.55 6.38
N MET A 181 -14.61 11.32 7.45
CA MET A 181 -14.03 10.98 8.75
C MET A 181 -14.77 9.79 9.39
N GLU A 182 -14.02 8.79 9.82
CA GLU A 182 -14.52 7.77 10.75
C GLU A 182 -14.56 8.34 12.16
N VAL A 183 -15.62 8.07 12.90
CA VAL A 183 -15.70 8.37 14.33
C VAL A 183 -15.77 7.08 15.14
N PRO A 184 -15.17 7.04 16.34
CA PRO A 184 -15.10 5.81 17.14
C PRO A 184 -16.45 5.45 17.77
N LEU A 185 -17.30 6.43 18.07
CA LEU A 185 -18.56 6.25 18.77
C LEU A 185 -19.73 6.83 17.98
N GLN A 186 -20.90 6.21 18.09
CA GLN A 186 -22.11 6.66 17.38
C GLN A 186 -22.52 8.08 17.75
N GLU A 187 -22.38 8.45 19.02
CA GLU A 187 -22.70 9.78 19.55
C GLU A 187 -21.82 10.91 18.98
N GLU A 188 -20.65 10.56 18.44
CA GLU A 188 -19.74 11.52 17.80
C GLU A 188 -20.06 11.74 16.31
N LEU A 189 -21.10 11.08 15.78
CA LEU A 189 -21.45 11.11 14.38
C LEU A 189 -21.92 12.52 13.96
N ALA A 190 -21.01 13.27 13.35
CA ALA A 190 -21.24 14.62 12.86
C ALA A 190 -21.40 14.65 11.33
N SER A 191 -21.79 15.80 10.78
CA SER A 191 -21.90 15.99 9.32
C SER A 191 -20.60 15.64 8.60
N LYS A 192 -20.70 14.85 7.54
CA LYS A 192 -19.58 14.30 6.75
C LYS A 192 -18.70 13.34 7.54
N ALA A 193 -19.27 12.63 8.51
CA ALA A 193 -18.62 11.55 9.24
C ALA A 193 -19.43 10.26 9.13
N TRP A 194 -18.77 9.17 9.48
CA TRP A 194 -19.38 7.85 9.48
C TRP A 194 -18.88 7.02 10.66
N TRP A 195 -19.69 6.03 11.05
CA TRP A 195 -19.42 5.09 12.11
C TRP A 195 -19.83 3.68 11.69
N TYR A 196 -19.07 2.66 12.09
CA TYR A 196 -19.39 1.27 11.85
C TYR A 196 -19.93 0.59 13.09
N ASP A 197 -21.14 0.12 13.01
CA ASP A 197 -21.76 -0.69 14.06
C ASP A 197 -21.36 -2.15 13.91
N GLN A 198 -20.44 -2.61 14.75
CA GLN A 198 -19.96 -3.99 14.74
C GLN A 198 -21.06 -5.03 15.06
N LYS A 199 -22.12 -4.65 15.79
CA LYS A 199 -23.20 -5.57 16.19
C LYS A 199 -24.15 -5.85 15.03
N THR A 200 -24.53 -4.82 14.30
CA THR A 200 -25.46 -4.92 13.17
C THR A 200 -24.76 -5.00 11.83
N GLU A 201 -23.45 -4.82 11.81
CA GLU A 201 -22.60 -4.74 10.60
C GLU A 201 -23.06 -3.64 9.63
N ARG A 202 -23.59 -2.55 10.17
CA ARG A 202 -24.07 -1.42 9.37
C ARG A 202 -23.11 -0.24 9.47
N ILE A 203 -22.99 0.44 8.34
CA ILE A 203 -22.28 1.70 8.24
C ILE A 203 -23.33 2.82 8.38
N TRP A 204 -23.13 3.69 9.37
CA TRP A 204 -23.93 4.86 9.63
C TRP A 204 -23.19 6.08 9.11
N ILE A 205 -23.86 6.91 8.32
CA ILE A 205 -23.25 8.09 7.70
C ILE A 205 -24.15 9.28 7.92
N HIS A 206 -23.55 10.39 8.37
CA HIS A 206 -24.26 11.67 8.49
C HIS A 206 -24.00 12.52 7.24
N PHE A 207 -24.95 12.55 6.34
CA PHE A 207 -24.84 13.25 5.05
C PHE A 207 -25.00 14.78 5.15
N GLY A 208 -25.41 15.32 6.32
CA GLY A 208 -25.50 16.77 6.56
C GLY A 208 -26.53 17.49 5.70
N GLY A 209 -27.51 16.79 5.15
CA GLY A 209 -28.54 17.36 4.25
C GLY A 209 -28.35 16.97 2.78
N LEU A 210 -27.26 16.30 2.43
CA LEU A 210 -27.12 15.68 1.10
C LEU A 210 -28.03 14.46 1.01
N ILE A 211 -28.50 14.17 -0.21
CA ILE A 211 -29.29 12.97 -0.52
C ILE A 211 -28.31 11.87 -0.96
N PRO A 212 -28.23 10.73 -0.25
CA PRO A 212 -27.23 9.69 -0.52
C PRO A 212 -27.26 9.16 -1.96
N GLU A 213 -28.45 9.00 -2.52
CA GLU A 213 -28.68 8.46 -3.88
C GLU A 213 -28.10 9.37 -4.97
N GLU A 214 -27.93 10.65 -4.69
CA GLU A 214 -27.35 11.64 -5.60
C GLU A 214 -25.83 11.74 -5.50
N GLN A 215 -25.22 11.07 -4.51
CA GLN A 215 -23.78 11.14 -4.31
C GLN A 215 -23.06 9.97 -4.97
N ASN A 216 -21.83 10.23 -5.43
CA ASN A 216 -20.91 9.16 -5.78
C ASN A 216 -20.29 8.62 -4.50
N ILE A 217 -20.75 7.46 -4.04
CA ILE A 217 -20.27 6.83 -2.81
C ILE A 217 -19.46 5.60 -3.16
N GLU A 218 -18.26 5.53 -2.61
CA GLU A 218 -17.39 4.35 -2.70
C GLU A 218 -17.05 3.85 -1.29
N ILE A 219 -16.83 2.54 -1.18
CA ILE A 219 -16.31 1.93 0.05
C ILE A 219 -15.02 1.18 -0.24
N THR A 220 -14.10 1.23 0.70
CA THR A 220 -12.85 0.46 0.59
C THR A 220 -13.12 -1.02 0.68
N THR A 221 -12.52 -1.80 -0.23
CA THR A 221 -12.67 -3.26 -0.28
C THR A 221 -11.33 -3.98 -0.35
N ARG A 222 -10.23 -3.27 -0.67
CA ARG A 222 -8.91 -3.88 -0.87
C ARG A 222 -7.92 -3.39 0.16
N ARG A 223 -7.15 -4.33 0.65
CA ARG A 223 -6.09 -4.09 1.65
C ARG A 223 -4.91 -3.36 1.05
N ARG A 224 -4.55 -3.68 -0.18
CA ARG A 224 -3.39 -3.15 -0.90
C ARG A 224 -3.71 -2.92 -2.36
N LEU A 225 -2.86 -2.16 -3.04
CA LEU A 225 -3.05 -1.82 -4.45
C LEU A 225 -1.96 -2.40 -5.34
N PHE A 226 -0.73 -2.44 -4.86
CA PHE A 226 0.39 -3.03 -5.60
C PHE A 226 1.34 -3.75 -4.64
N ALA A 227 1.29 -5.07 -4.63
CA ALA A 227 2.16 -5.86 -3.77
C ALA A 227 2.26 -7.31 -4.27
N PRO A 228 3.46 -7.87 -4.42
CA PRO A 228 3.63 -9.28 -4.74
C PRO A 228 3.19 -10.16 -3.56
N VAL A 229 2.90 -11.43 -3.85
CA VAL A 229 2.75 -12.48 -2.82
C VAL A 229 4.12 -13.01 -2.42
N GLN A 230 4.90 -13.31 -3.43
CA GLN A 230 6.25 -13.82 -3.23
C GLN A 230 7.16 -12.70 -2.75
N ARG A 231 7.85 -12.95 -1.64
CA ARG A 231 8.84 -12.02 -1.10
C ARG A 231 10.13 -12.05 -1.91
N GLY A 232 10.84 -10.92 -1.91
CA GLY A 232 12.17 -10.85 -2.50
C GLY A 232 12.18 -10.84 -4.03
N LEU A 233 11.13 -10.34 -4.67
CA LEU A 233 11.17 -10.10 -6.13
C LEU A 233 12.04 -8.88 -6.42
N GLY A 234 12.90 -8.99 -7.42
CA GLY A 234 13.79 -7.90 -7.83
C GLY A 234 13.44 -7.29 -9.19
N HIS A 235 14.06 -6.14 -9.50
CA HIS A 235 14.04 -5.51 -10.83
C HIS A 235 12.63 -5.24 -11.35
N ILE A 236 11.83 -4.49 -10.56
CA ILE A 236 10.48 -4.07 -10.94
C ILE A 236 10.43 -2.54 -10.98
N VAL A 237 9.82 -2.00 -12.02
CA VAL A 237 9.57 -0.56 -12.20
C VAL A 237 8.07 -0.30 -12.12
N VAL A 238 7.65 0.69 -11.30
CA VAL A 238 6.25 1.13 -11.17
C VAL A 238 6.22 2.63 -11.37
N GLU A 239 5.58 3.10 -12.44
CA GLU A 239 5.64 4.51 -12.77
C GLU A 239 4.35 5.12 -13.35
N GLY A 240 4.05 6.34 -12.92
CA GLY A 240 3.01 7.19 -13.50
C GLY A 240 1.58 6.93 -13.03
N PHE A 241 1.36 6.10 -12.03
CA PHE A 241 0.04 5.73 -11.51
C PHE A 241 -0.46 6.66 -10.42
N ILE A 242 -1.79 6.65 -10.25
CA ILE A 242 -2.47 7.22 -9.09
C ILE A 242 -3.07 6.06 -8.29
N PHE A 243 -2.65 5.90 -7.04
CA PHE A 243 -3.12 4.87 -6.12
C PHE A 243 -3.96 5.50 -5.02
N GLU A 244 -5.20 4.99 -4.80
CA GLU A 244 -6.15 5.59 -3.87
C GLU A 244 -6.97 4.55 -3.11
N HIS A 245 -7.41 4.92 -1.88
CA HIS A 245 -8.51 4.28 -1.15
C HIS A 245 -8.27 2.84 -0.70
N CYS A 246 -7.05 2.44 -0.39
CA CYS A 246 -6.83 1.12 0.18
C CYS A 246 -7.09 1.10 1.70
N GLY A 247 -7.56 -0.04 2.20
CA GLY A 247 -7.84 -0.29 3.60
C GLY A 247 -6.68 -1.00 4.31
N ASN A 248 -5.46 -0.49 4.14
CA ASN A 248 -4.31 -1.10 4.77
C ASN A 248 -4.26 -0.79 6.27
N GLN A 249 -3.68 -1.73 7.01
CA GLN A 249 -3.63 -1.66 8.46
C GLN A 249 -2.49 -0.80 8.96
N TYR A 250 -2.59 -0.39 10.23
CA TYR A 250 -1.49 0.20 10.95
C TYR A 250 -0.37 -0.83 11.12
N PRO A 251 0.90 -0.47 10.91
CA PRO A 251 2.03 -1.41 10.96
C PRO A 251 2.45 -1.78 12.39
N THR A 252 1.51 -2.14 13.24
CA THR A 252 1.77 -2.57 14.61
C THR A 252 2.59 -3.87 14.63
N ASN A 253 3.67 -3.88 15.40
CA ASN A 253 4.51 -5.06 15.58
C ASN A 253 5.09 -5.67 14.29
N PHE A 254 5.16 -4.90 13.22
CA PHE A 254 5.66 -5.39 11.93
C PHE A 254 7.13 -5.87 11.98
N TRP A 255 7.86 -5.48 13.00
CA TRP A 255 9.26 -5.87 13.23
C TRP A 255 9.43 -7.22 13.93
N LYS A 256 8.36 -7.85 14.42
CA LYS A 256 8.45 -9.04 15.28
C LYS A 256 8.48 -10.36 14.53
N GLU A 257 7.84 -10.43 13.38
CA GLU A 257 7.68 -11.68 12.64
C GLU A 257 7.66 -11.48 11.13
N ASP A 258 8.37 -12.34 10.39
CA ASP A 258 8.36 -12.42 8.91
C ASP A 258 7.00 -12.84 8.32
N LYS A 259 6.03 -13.19 9.14
CA LYS A 259 4.68 -13.59 8.72
C LYS A 259 3.73 -12.41 8.49
N TYR A 260 4.12 -11.22 8.91
CA TYR A 260 3.29 -10.04 8.69
C TYR A 260 3.55 -9.46 7.31
N ALA A 261 2.50 -9.36 6.55
CA ALA A 261 2.57 -8.66 5.29
C ALA A 261 2.93 -7.19 5.50
N GLN A 262 3.74 -6.62 4.62
CA GLN A 262 4.00 -5.18 4.60
C GLN A 262 2.71 -4.39 4.48
N LYS A 263 2.66 -3.23 5.11
CA LYS A 263 1.40 -2.49 5.33
C LYS A 263 1.14 -1.39 4.32
N GLY A 264 2.07 -1.06 3.44
CA GLY A 264 1.89 0.00 2.45
C GLY A 264 0.78 -0.31 1.43
N ALA A 265 0.13 0.72 0.90
CA ALA A 265 -0.69 0.60 -0.30
C ALA A 265 0.12 0.01 -1.46
N ILE A 266 1.37 0.44 -1.56
CA ILE A 266 2.43 -0.21 -2.33
C ILE A 266 3.36 -0.91 -1.34
N GLY A 267 3.60 -2.21 -1.54
CA GLY A 267 4.53 -2.99 -0.72
C GLY A 267 5.54 -3.74 -1.57
N LEU A 268 6.82 -3.59 -1.25
CA LEU A 268 7.88 -4.25 -2.03
C LEU A 268 8.14 -5.69 -1.58
N GLU A 269 7.62 -6.09 -0.42
CA GLU A 269 7.77 -7.44 0.14
C GLU A 269 9.22 -7.92 0.14
N ALA A 270 10.11 -7.17 0.78
CA ALA A 270 11.57 -7.42 0.78
C ALA A 270 12.20 -7.38 -0.64
N GLY A 271 11.59 -6.67 -1.56
CA GLY A 271 12.08 -6.53 -2.93
C GLY A 271 13.40 -5.76 -3.03
N TYR A 272 14.10 -5.95 -4.11
CA TYR A 272 15.38 -5.31 -4.37
C TYR A 272 15.48 -4.78 -5.82
N HIS A 273 16.26 -3.71 -6.03
CA HIS A 273 16.35 -3.01 -7.33
C HIS A 273 15.00 -2.60 -7.90
N TRP A 274 14.05 -2.22 -7.03
CA TRP A 274 12.80 -1.63 -7.50
C TRP A 274 12.98 -0.15 -7.76
N ILE A 275 12.27 0.35 -8.77
CA ILE A 275 12.15 1.77 -9.07
C ILE A 275 10.67 2.14 -8.97
N ILE A 276 10.33 2.93 -7.98
CA ILE A 276 8.99 3.48 -7.79
C ILE A 276 9.08 4.97 -8.10
N ARG A 277 8.52 5.40 -9.24
CA ARG A 277 8.70 6.78 -9.65
C ARG A 277 7.47 7.44 -10.27
N ASN A 278 7.36 8.75 -10.06
CA ASN A 278 6.34 9.60 -10.67
C ASN A 278 4.90 9.12 -10.38
N ASN A 279 4.66 8.48 -9.24
CA ASN A 279 3.34 8.05 -8.82
C ASN A 279 2.75 9.06 -7.84
N LEU A 280 1.42 9.08 -7.76
CA LEU A 280 0.67 9.71 -6.68
C LEU A 280 0.04 8.61 -5.83
N VAL A 281 0.34 8.56 -4.54
CA VAL A 281 -0.31 7.68 -3.57
C VAL A 281 -1.00 8.53 -2.52
N ARG A 282 -2.32 8.45 -2.45
CA ARG A 282 -3.11 9.22 -1.50
C ARG A 282 -4.27 8.43 -0.94
N TYR A 283 -4.75 8.88 0.21
CA TYR A 283 -5.91 8.28 0.87
C TYR A 283 -5.76 6.78 1.16
N ALA A 284 -4.53 6.31 1.36
CA ALA A 284 -4.32 5.03 2.01
C ALA A 284 -4.77 5.15 3.47
N LYS A 285 -5.47 4.13 3.99
CA LYS A 285 -5.96 4.18 5.38
C LYS A 285 -4.83 4.41 6.39
N THR A 286 -3.63 3.87 6.09
CA THR A 286 -2.43 4.10 6.91
C THR A 286 -1.24 4.56 6.06
N THR A 287 -0.38 3.67 5.64
CA THR A 287 0.91 3.95 4.99
C THR A 287 0.81 3.92 3.46
N ALA A 288 1.37 4.91 2.78
CA ALA A 288 1.37 4.93 1.33
C ALA A 288 2.28 3.86 0.72
N ILE A 289 3.54 3.81 1.13
CA ILE A 289 4.49 2.79 0.66
C ILE A 289 5.28 2.17 1.80
N ASP A 290 5.43 0.85 1.78
CA ASP A 290 6.40 0.14 2.59
C ASP A 290 7.47 -0.47 1.69
N CYS A 291 8.70 0.02 1.81
CA CYS A 291 9.83 -0.39 0.99
C CYS A 291 10.92 -1.16 1.76
N GLY A 292 10.58 -1.66 2.93
CA GLY A 292 11.48 -2.45 3.75
C GLY A 292 11.30 -3.96 3.57
N ARG A 293 11.96 -4.70 4.43
CA ARG A 293 11.90 -6.16 4.40
C ARG A 293 10.88 -6.79 5.34
N VAL A 294 10.45 -6.10 6.39
CA VAL A 294 9.46 -6.61 7.37
C VAL A 294 9.76 -8.02 7.92
N ASP A 295 10.91 -8.25 8.46
CA ASP A 295 11.14 -9.38 9.35
C ASP A 295 11.98 -8.89 10.51
N GLY A 296 11.42 -9.07 11.68
CA GLY A 296 12.08 -8.74 12.94
C GLY A 296 13.44 -9.42 13.03
N ASN A 297 14.05 -9.35 14.07
CA ASN A 297 15.28 -9.86 14.65
C ASN A 297 16.01 -11.09 14.03
N THR A 298 15.66 -11.55 12.84
CA THR A 298 16.46 -12.59 12.18
C THR A 298 17.67 -11.96 11.50
N PRO A 299 18.90 -12.37 11.85
CA PRO A 299 20.13 -11.88 11.26
C PRO A 299 20.31 -12.31 9.80
N TYR A 300 19.24 -12.64 9.10
CA TYR A 300 19.33 -13.16 7.76
C TYR A 300 19.61 -12.07 6.73
N ASN A 301 20.45 -12.39 5.80
CA ASN A 301 21.02 -11.69 4.67
C ASN A 301 20.00 -11.02 3.70
N GLY A 302 18.77 -10.82 4.09
CA GLY A 302 17.68 -10.40 3.27
C GLY A 302 17.22 -8.96 3.50
N TYR A 303 18.13 -7.98 3.60
CA TYR A 303 17.72 -6.59 3.50
C TYR A 303 17.02 -6.34 2.17
N SER A 304 15.89 -5.65 2.20
CA SER A 304 15.43 -4.93 1.01
C SER A 304 16.54 -3.98 0.58
N HIS A 305 16.99 -4.03 -0.67
CA HIS A 305 18.21 -3.30 -1.04
C HIS A 305 18.16 -2.69 -2.43
N ASP A 306 18.95 -1.63 -2.60
CA ASP A 306 19.15 -0.93 -3.88
C ASP A 306 17.85 -0.44 -4.52
N ASN A 307 16.84 -0.09 -3.70
CA ASN A 307 15.58 0.43 -4.17
C ASN A 307 15.64 1.96 -4.36
N LEU A 308 14.93 2.46 -5.37
CA LEU A 308 14.81 3.88 -5.68
C LEU A 308 13.36 4.32 -5.60
N ILE A 309 13.08 5.29 -4.72
CA ILE A 309 11.79 5.95 -4.56
C ILE A 309 11.95 7.40 -5.00
N GLU A 310 11.49 7.75 -6.20
CA GLU A 310 11.85 9.02 -6.83
C GLU A 310 10.65 9.74 -7.47
N GLY A 311 10.55 11.04 -7.24
CA GLY A 311 9.59 11.90 -7.95
C GLY A 311 8.13 11.58 -7.65
N ASN A 312 7.84 10.89 -6.55
CA ASN A 312 6.48 10.52 -6.18
C ASN A 312 5.83 11.60 -5.31
N TYR A 313 4.50 11.55 -5.27
CA TYR A 313 3.66 12.30 -4.35
C TYR A 313 3.02 11.34 -3.35
N PHE A 314 3.37 11.43 -2.07
CA PHE A 314 2.76 10.69 -0.97
C PHE A 314 2.00 11.69 -0.10
N ILE A 315 0.69 11.81 -0.33
CA ILE A 315 -0.09 12.89 0.27
C ILE A 315 -1.39 12.39 0.89
N ASP A 316 -1.78 13.00 2.01
CA ASP A 316 -3.07 12.74 2.69
C ASP A 316 -3.29 11.26 3.05
N ASN A 317 -2.23 10.54 3.49
CA ASN A 317 -2.33 9.17 3.95
C ASN A 317 -2.47 9.11 5.48
N GLY A 318 -3.07 8.05 6.00
CA GLY A 318 -3.52 7.97 7.38
C GLY A 318 -2.41 7.96 8.44
N SER A 319 -1.23 7.39 8.15
CA SER A 319 -0.12 7.34 9.12
C SER A 319 1.21 7.81 8.55
N ALA A 320 1.71 7.21 7.49
CA ALA A 320 3.03 7.53 6.94
C ALA A 320 3.02 7.68 5.42
N GLY A 321 3.87 8.56 4.92
CA GLY A 321 4.19 8.62 3.49
C GLY A 321 5.05 7.43 3.08
N ILE A 322 6.22 7.30 3.69
CA ILE A 322 7.17 6.21 3.41
C ILE A 322 7.52 5.50 4.70
N LEU A 323 7.39 4.17 4.70
CA LEU A 323 7.81 3.30 5.77
C LEU A 323 8.85 2.32 5.24
N SER A 324 9.89 2.05 6.03
CA SER A 324 10.90 1.06 5.70
C SER A 324 11.47 0.43 6.96
N TYR A 325 11.56 -0.89 6.99
CA TYR A 325 12.26 -1.63 8.03
C TYR A 325 13.31 -2.55 7.41
N GLY A 326 14.58 -2.35 7.76
CA GLY A 326 15.67 -3.17 7.26
C GLY A 326 15.97 -2.97 5.77
N SER A 327 16.41 -1.77 5.40
CA SER A 327 16.81 -1.44 4.03
C SER A 327 18.28 -1.10 3.91
N LYS A 328 18.90 -1.49 2.78
CA LYS A 328 20.28 -1.16 2.44
C LYS A 328 20.31 -0.42 1.11
N ASN A 329 21.13 0.64 1.03
CA ASN A 329 21.31 1.46 -0.16
C ASN A 329 19.98 2.04 -0.71
N LEU A 330 18.96 2.19 0.13
CA LEU A 330 17.68 2.78 -0.26
C LEU A 330 17.87 4.25 -0.59
N ILE A 331 17.38 4.68 -1.74
CA ILE A 331 17.40 6.08 -2.18
C ILE A 331 15.97 6.60 -2.20
N ILE A 332 15.70 7.64 -1.42
CA ILE A 332 14.43 8.37 -1.38
C ILE A 332 14.74 9.80 -1.83
N ARG A 333 14.36 10.15 -3.07
CA ARG A 333 14.74 11.45 -3.60
C ARG A 333 13.65 12.14 -4.42
N ASN A 334 13.66 13.48 -4.38
CA ASN A 334 12.78 14.32 -5.20
C ASN A 334 11.28 14.02 -5.03
N ASN A 335 10.86 13.49 -3.88
CA ASN A 335 9.46 13.21 -3.60
C ASN A 335 8.79 14.40 -2.89
N VAL A 336 7.47 14.50 -3.05
CA VAL A 336 6.61 15.37 -2.25
C VAL A 336 5.89 14.50 -1.22
N ILE A 337 6.15 14.75 0.07
CA ILE A 337 5.61 13.97 1.18
C ILE A 337 4.86 14.94 2.09
N LEU A 338 3.53 14.97 1.93
CA LEU A 338 2.75 16.10 2.38
C LEU A 338 1.46 15.66 3.07
N ARG A 339 1.14 16.25 4.22
CA ARG A 339 -0.12 16.06 4.96
C ARG A 339 -0.44 14.60 5.25
N ASN A 340 0.57 13.77 5.55
CA ASN A 340 0.34 12.43 6.03
C ASN A 340 0.05 12.42 7.53
N ASN A 341 -0.29 11.26 8.07
CA ASN A 341 -0.80 11.07 9.41
C ASN A 341 -2.15 11.77 9.64
N THR A 342 -3.06 11.67 8.67
CA THR A 342 -4.41 12.25 8.75
C THR A 342 -5.25 11.66 9.87
N LEU A 343 -4.90 10.47 10.38
CA LEU A 343 -5.50 9.84 11.55
C LEU A 343 -4.94 10.37 12.88
N ASN A 344 -4.00 11.31 12.81
CA ASN A 344 -3.42 12.02 13.96
C ASN A 344 -2.81 11.11 15.04
N PHE A 345 -2.20 10.02 14.65
CA PHE A 345 -1.40 9.22 15.59
C PHE A 345 -0.21 10.03 16.09
N PHE A 346 0.09 9.96 17.38
CA PHE A 346 1.27 10.63 17.94
C PHE A 346 1.80 9.95 19.18
N GLY A 347 3.12 10.10 19.41
CA GLY A 347 3.81 9.78 20.65
C GLY A 347 3.72 8.31 21.05
N LYS A 348 3.64 8.08 22.37
CA LYS A 348 3.73 6.74 22.99
C LYS A 348 2.62 5.76 22.59
N LYS A 349 1.57 6.24 21.94
CA LYS A 349 0.44 5.40 21.53
C LYS A 349 0.68 4.71 20.19
N ARG A 350 1.44 5.34 19.29
CA ARG A 350 1.75 4.81 17.96
C ARG A 350 3.12 5.30 17.52
N TRP A 351 3.92 4.40 16.98
CA TRP A 351 5.30 4.66 16.62
C TRP A 351 5.51 4.84 15.12
N GLU A 352 4.71 4.14 14.31
CA GLU A 352 4.97 3.99 12.88
C GLU A 352 4.24 5.06 12.04
N HIS A 353 4.54 6.33 12.30
CA HIS A 353 3.97 7.46 11.57
C HIS A 353 5.03 8.49 11.19
N GLY A 354 4.73 9.34 10.24
CA GLY A 354 5.64 10.39 9.79
C GLY A 354 5.55 10.68 8.31
N GLY A 355 6.32 11.65 7.87
CA GLY A 355 6.59 11.80 6.45
C GLY A 355 7.35 10.58 5.94
N ILE A 356 8.54 10.34 6.49
CA ILE A 356 9.40 9.17 6.25
C ILE A 356 9.75 8.55 7.60
N LYS A 357 9.51 7.25 7.78
CA LYS A 357 9.97 6.49 8.94
C LYS A 357 10.79 5.30 8.46
N CYS A 358 12.06 5.22 8.87
CA CYS A 358 12.94 4.11 8.53
C CYS A 358 13.57 3.53 9.80
N HIS A 359 13.49 2.21 9.94
CA HIS A 359 14.26 1.42 10.90
C HIS A 359 15.40 0.69 10.19
N HIS A 360 16.56 0.57 10.82
CA HIS A 360 17.73 -0.17 10.30
C HIS A 360 18.06 0.19 8.83
N LEU A 361 18.25 1.48 8.57
CA LEU A 361 18.59 1.99 7.25
C LEU A 361 20.12 2.01 7.06
N LYS A 362 20.65 1.11 6.26
CA LYS A 362 22.11 1.03 5.97
C LYS A 362 22.46 1.75 4.66
N ASN A 363 23.41 2.70 4.69
CA ASN A 363 23.86 3.45 3.52
C ASN A 363 22.71 4.11 2.73
N GLY A 364 21.63 4.48 3.41
CA GLY A 364 20.48 5.11 2.77
C GLY A 364 20.74 6.57 2.38
N ARG A 365 20.03 7.06 1.38
CA ARG A 365 20.06 8.48 0.99
C ARG A 365 18.66 9.04 0.92
N ILE A 366 18.41 10.10 1.70
CA ILE A 366 17.16 10.86 1.71
C ILE A 366 17.50 12.27 1.24
N GLU A 367 17.20 12.60 -0.02
CA GLU A 367 17.73 13.80 -0.65
C GLU A 367 16.75 14.51 -1.58
N GLY A 368 16.73 15.83 -1.54
CA GLY A 368 15.94 16.65 -2.47
C GLY A 368 14.43 16.53 -2.29
N ASN A 369 13.94 15.98 -1.17
CA ASN A 369 12.51 15.83 -0.95
C ASN A 369 11.90 17.10 -0.36
N TYR A 370 10.62 17.32 -0.65
CA TYR A 370 9.77 18.30 0.02
C TYR A 370 8.88 17.57 1.03
N ILE A 371 9.07 17.82 2.33
CA ILE A 371 8.43 17.09 3.43
C ILE A 371 7.76 18.07 4.36
N ALA A 372 6.43 18.13 4.33
CA ALA A 372 5.74 19.17 5.08
C ALA A 372 4.36 18.75 5.59
N ARG A 373 3.91 19.43 6.67
CA ARG A 373 2.56 19.35 7.22
C ARG A 373 2.11 17.93 7.55
N ASN A 374 3.03 17.03 7.92
CA ASN A 374 2.69 15.71 8.42
C ASN A 374 2.25 15.86 9.89
N SER A 375 0.96 15.62 10.15
CA SER A 375 0.33 15.91 11.44
C SER A 375 0.93 15.08 12.57
N TYR A 376 1.15 15.69 13.74
CA TYR A 376 1.62 15.03 14.98
C TYR A 376 2.82 14.09 14.81
N SER A 377 3.64 14.29 13.79
CA SER A 377 4.72 13.38 13.44
C SER A 377 5.97 14.11 12.96
N PRO A 378 7.15 13.46 13.01
CA PRO A 378 8.36 13.97 12.36
C PRO A 378 8.22 14.02 10.83
N GLY A 379 8.96 14.93 10.23
CA GLY A 379 9.18 14.91 8.78
C GLY A 379 9.96 13.67 8.36
N ILE A 380 11.13 13.47 8.97
CA ILE A 380 11.97 12.28 8.80
C ILE A 380 12.24 11.68 10.17
N TRP A 381 12.06 10.38 10.30
CA TRP A 381 12.39 9.61 11.49
C TRP A 381 13.28 8.44 11.11
N LEU A 382 14.55 8.47 11.55
CA LEU A 382 15.44 7.31 11.48
C LEU A 382 15.51 6.69 12.88
N ASP A 383 15.22 5.40 12.93
CA ASP A 383 15.06 4.64 14.16
C ASP A 383 16.02 3.43 14.18
N ASN A 384 16.56 3.14 15.35
CA ASN A 384 17.57 2.12 15.56
C ASN A 384 18.88 2.42 14.79
N GLU A 385 19.39 1.46 14.04
CA GLU A 385 20.68 1.58 13.33
C GLU A 385 20.51 2.19 11.94
N PHE A 386 21.27 3.24 11.63
CA PHE A 386 21.30 3.86 10.29
C PHE A 386 22.72 4.20 9.81
N PRO A 387 23.70 3.25 9.90
CA PRO A 387 25.08 3.52 9.57
C PRO A 387 25.26 3.90 8.10
N GLY A 388 26.10 4.90 7.86
CA GLY A 388 26.44 5.38 6.52
C GLY A 388 25.32 6.12 5.80
N SER A 389 24.15 6.30 6.44
CA SER A 389 23.02 6.98 5.83
C SER A 389 23.19 8.50 5.82
N ARG A 390 22.58 9.16 4.83
CA ARG A 390 22.70 10.60 4.63
C ARG A 390 21.35 11.25 4.37
N ILE A 391 21.13 12.39 5.03
CA ILE A 391 19.96 13.26 4.80
C ILE A 391 20.50 14.59 4.28
N ASN A 392 20.18 14.97 3.04
CA ASN A 392 20.67 16.21 2.48
C ASN A 392 19.67 16.85 1.49
N ARG A 393 19.78 18.18 1.31
CA ARG A 393 19.02 18.96 0.33
C ARG A 393 17.50 18.82 0.42
N ASN A 394 16.95 18.38 1.57
CA ASN A 394 15.51 18.29 1.75
C ASN A 394 14.96 19.65 2.25
N ILE A 395 13.75 19.97 1.82
CA ILE A 395 12.96 21.06 2.39
C ILE A 395 11.98 20.45 3.37
N ILE A 396 12.17 20.74 4.67
CA ILE A 396 11.39 20.12 5.75
C ILE A 396 10.79 21.22 6.63
N HIS A 397 9.45 21.31 6.68
CA HIS A 397 8.82 22.35 7.49
C HIS A 397 7.39 22.00 7.91
N HIS A 398 6.90 22.66 8.97
CA HIS A 398 5.52 22.52 9.48
C HIS A 398 5.09 21.08 9.75
N ASN A 399 6.01 20.18 10.10
CA ASN A 399 5.66 18.84 10.59
C ASN A 399 5.29 18.93 12.07
N GLY A 400 4.45 18.01 12.54
CA GLY A 400 3.75 18.13 13.81
C GLY A 400 4.64 18.03 15.05
N THR A 401 5.83 17.42 14.95
CA THR A 401 6.78 17.30 16.07
C THR A 401 8.18 17.79 15.70
N HIS A 402 8.94 17.03 14.94
CA HIS A 402 10.32 17.33 14.57
C HIS A 402 10.46 17.48 13.05
N GLY A 403 11.41 18.28 12.59
CA GLY A 403 11.86 18.22 11.20
C GLY A 403 12.51 16.87 10.90
N ILE A 404 13.56 16.55 11.69
CA ILE A 404 14.28 15.28 11.65
C ILE A 404 14.37 14.74 13.08
N PHE A 405 14.04 13.48 13.26
CA PHE A 405 14.19 12.75 14.53
C PHE A 405 15.08 11.53 14.30
N LEU A 406 16.14 11.43 15.10
CA LEU A 406 17.10 10.32 15.10
C LEU A 406 17.01 9.63 16.45
N GLU A 407 16.71 8.33 16.44
CA GLU A 407 16.51 7.51 17.64
C GLU A 407 17.50 6.33 17.71
#